data_fc2e6985ebb3957b8f27e192f716804f
#
_entry.id   fc2e6985ebb3957b8f27e192f716804f
#
_cell.length_a   1.000
_cell.length_b   1.000
_cell.length_c   1.000
_cell.angle_alpha   90.00
_cell.angle_beta   90.00
_cell.angle_gamma   90.00
#
_symmetry.space_group_name_H-M   'P 1'
#
loop_
_entity.id
_entity.type
_entity.pdbx_description
1 polymer ?
#
loop_
_entity_poly.entity_id
_entity_poly.type
_entity_poly.pdbx_seq_one_letter_code
_entity_poly.pdbx_strand_id
1 'polypeptide(L)'
;MKSLRDYLDLLEVAGLTDTDVLTDTIQRYRENIAMMPKEEYKGKFEEYILDIDTQHLDGERIIYQFENGYGASVIRNLYSYGGPQGKYELGLMRNGHLEYNNILNDSNDPIYGYLTWADVLELLEQIKNI
;
A
#
# COMPACT_ATOMS: atom_id res chain seq x y z
N MET A 1 -6.30 -11.50 -1.84
CA MET A 1 -6.50 -10.05 -1.68
C MET A 1 -6.88 -9.45 -3.02
N LYS A 2 -7.74 -8.44 -3.03
CA LYS A 2 -8.25 -7.86 -4.27
C LYS A 2 -7.88 -6.39 -4.38
N SER A 3 -7.21 -6.04 -5.48
CA SER A 3 -6.99 -4.66 -5.90
C SER A 3 -8.23 -4.14 -6.64
N LEU A 4 -8.26 -2.86 -6.96
CA LEU A 4 -9.31 -2.31 -7.81
C LEU A 4 -9.37 -3.03 -9.15
N ARG A 5 -8.23 -3.40 -9.71
CA ARG A 5 -8.14 -4.13 -10.97
C ARG A 5 -8.85 -5.47 -10.88
N ASP A 6 -8.66 -6.24 -9.82
CA ASP A 6 -9.35 -7.51 -9.59
C ASP A 6 -10.86 -7.29 -9.47
N TYR A 7 -11.26 -6.18 -8.85
CA TYR A 7 -12.66 -5.81 -8.72
C TYR A 7 -13.29 -5.48 -10.07
N LEU A 8 -12.59 -4.74 -10.91
CA LEU A 8 -13.03 -4.39 -12.26
C LEU A 8 -13.15 -5.64 -13.13
N ASP A 9 -12.20 -6.56 -13.05
CA ASP A 9 -12.23 -7.84 -13.78
C ASP A 9 -13.44 -8.68 -13.35
N LEU A 10 -13.75 -8.72 -12.06
CA LEU A 10 -14.94 -9.39 -11.55
C LEU A 10 -16.24 -8.76 -12.06
N LEU A 11 -16.32 -7.44 -12.08
CA LEU A 11 -17.48 -6.72 -12.60
C LEU A 11 -17.68 -6.98 -14.08
N GLU A 12 -16.58 -7.04 -14.84
CA GLU A 12 -16.61 -7.34 -16.26
C GLU A 12 -17.13 -8.77 -16.51
N VAL A 13 -16.61 -9.76 -15.79
CA VAL A 13 -17.05 -11.16 -15.89
C VAL A 13 -18.53 -11.31 -15.50
N ALA A 14 -19.00 -10.55 -14.54
CA ALA A 14 -20.40 -10.56 -14.10
C ALA A 14 -21.33 -9.75 -15.01
N GLY A 15 -20.80 -9.09 -16.06
CA GLY A 15 -21.58 -8.21 -16.92
C GLY A 15 -22.02 -6.91 -16.27
N LEU A 16 -21.34 -6.51 -15.18
CA LEU A 16 -21.64 -5.31 -14.39
C LEU A 16 -20.71 -4.15 -14.74
N THR A 17 -20.33 -4.03 -16.00
CA THR A 17 -19.51 -2.91 -16.49
C THR A 17 -20.33 -1.63 -16.60
N ASP A 18 -21.02 -1.24 -15.55
CA ASP A 18 -21.74 0.00 -15.49
C ASP A 18 -20.77 1.14 -15.11
N THR A 19 -20.75 2.16 -15.96
CA THR A 19 -19.95 3.37 -15.73
C THR A 19 -20.28 4.03 -14.40
N ASP A 20 -21.53 3.96 -13.96
CA ASP A 20 -21.99 4.53 -12.70
C ASP A 20 -21.40 3.80 -11.50
N VAL A 21 -21.31 2.46 -11.55
CA VAL A 21 -20.68 1.66 -10.49
C VAL A 21 -19.20 1.99 -10.38
N LEU A 22 -18.51 2.11 -11.51
CA LEU A 22 -17.09 2.47 -11.54
C LEU A 22 -16.86 3.87 -10.97
N THR A 23 -17.69 4.84 -11.37
CA THR A 23 -17.62 6.23 -10.90
C THR A 23 -17.84 6.27 -9.38
N ASP A 24 -18.83 5.54 -8.87
CA ASP A 24 -19.11 5.46 -7.43
C ASP A 24 -17.95 4.86 -6.66
N THR A 25 -17.32 3.80 -7.18
CA THR A 25 -16.16 3.17 -6.56
C THR A 25 -14.97 4.12 -6.48
N ILE A 26 -14.70 4.86 -7.55
CA ILE A 26 -13.63 5.87 -7.58
C ILE A 26 -13.92 7.00 -6.60
N GLN A 27 -15.17 7.44 -6.51
CA GLN A 27 -15.57 8.50 -5.60
C GLN A 27 -15.38 8.07 -4.14
N ARG A 28 -15.78 6.85 -3.78
CA ARG A 28 -15.57 6.29 -2.44
C ARG A 28 -14.08 6.19 -2.09
N TYR A 29 -13.26 5.78 -3.03
CA TYR A 29 -11.81 5.74 -2.85
C TYR A 29 -11.28 7.12 -2.51
N ARG A 30 -11.66 8.16 -3.28
CA ARG A 30 -11.22 9.53 -3.06
C ARG A 30 -11.68 10.08 -1.71
N GLU A 31 -12.90 9.77 -1.30
CA GLU A 31 -13.43 10.17 -0.01
C GLU A 31 -12.67 9.49 1.14
N ASN A 32 -12.39 8.19 1.03
CA ASN A 32 -11.63 7.44 2.02
C ASN A 32 -10.23 8.02 2.20
N ILE A 33 -9.56 8.35 1.09
CA ILE A 33 -8.21 8.96 1.14
C ILE A 33 -8.28 10.37 1.73
N ALA A 34 -9.28 11.19 1.35
CA ALA A 34 -9.41 12.54 1.85
C ALA A 34 -9.68 12.60 3.37
N MET A 35 -10.30 11.58 3.93
CA MET A 35 -10.58 11.48 5.36
C MET A 35 -9.40 11.04 6.20
N MET A 36 -8.32 10.55 5.59
CA MET A 36 -7.14 10.09 6.33
C MET A 36 -6.15 11.22 6.55
N PRO A 37 -5.53 11.31 7.75
CA PRO A 37 -4.49 12.30 7.99
C PRO A 37 -3.33 12.11 7.01
N LYS A 38 -3.06 13.13 6.21
CA LYS A 38 -2.02 13.07 5.17
C LYS A 38 -0.60 13.07 5.71
N GLU A 39 -0.43 13.18 7.02
CA GLU A 39 0.88 13.31 7.67
C GLU A 39 1.17 12.20 8.67
N GLU A 40 0.42 11.08 8.64
CA GLU A 40 0.68 9.93 9.51
C GLU A 40 2.11 9.37 9.34
N TYR A 41 2.67 9.48 8.13
CA TYR A 41 4.02 9.05 7.85
C TYR A 41 5.10 9.91 8.54
N LYS A 42 4.76 11.13 8.98
CA LYS A 42 5.67 12.01 9.73
C LYS A 42 5.77 11.62 11.21
N GLY A 43 5.84 10.35 11.46
CA GLY A 43 5.91 9.83 12.81
C GLY A 43 7.24 9.14 13.09
N LYS A 44 7.13 8.01 13.77
CA LYS A 44 8.25 7.24 14.31
C LYS A 44 9.36 6.89 13.31
N PHE A 45 9.02 6.70 12.03
CA PHE A 45 9.97 6.27 11.00
C PHE A 45 10.30 7.37 9.98
N GLU A 46 9.98 8.62 10.27
CA GLU A 46 10.21 9.74 9.34
C GLU A 46 11.67 9.83 8.89
N GLU A 47 12.61 9.61 9.80
CA GLU A 47 14.06 9.68 9.50
C GLU A 47 14.52 8.63 8.47
N TYR A 48 13.76 7.56 8.29
CA TYR A 48 14.09 6.49 7.35
C TYR A 48 13.40 6.64 5.99
N ILE A 49 12.65 7.70 5.78
CA ILE A 49 11.97 7.96 4.51
C ILE A 49 12.99 8.39 3.47
N LEU A 50 13.08 7.60 2.41
CA LEU A 50 13.95 7.89 1.27
C LEU A 50 13.24 8.72 0.20
N ASP A 51 11.95 8.47 -0.02
CA ASP A 51 11.14 9.15 -1.03
C ASP A 51 9.67 9.16 -0.66
N ILE A 52 8.97 10.24 -1.02
CA ILE A 52 7.53 10.37 -0.90
C ILE A 52 6.97 10.87 -2.23
N ASP A 53 6.01 10.12 -2.78
CA ASP A 53 5.26 10.53 -3.96
C ASP A 53 3.77 10.60 -3.60
N THR A 54 3.20 11.80 -3.57
CA THR A 54 1.81 12.04 -3.20
C THR A 54 0.85 12.00 -4.39
N GLN A 55 1.36 11.70 -5.58
CA GLN A 55 0.55 11.65 -6.82
C GLN A 55 0.64 10.29 -7.53
N HIS A 56 1.16 9.27 -6.83
CA HIS A 56 1.34 7.94 -7.41
C HIS A 56 -0.02 7.27 -7.67
N LEU A 57 -0.44 7.24 -8.94
CA LEU A 57 -1.70 6.64 -9.39
C LEU A 57 -2.92 7.13 -8.59
N ASP A 58 -3.05 8.46 -8.45
CA ASP A 58 -4.07 9.14 -7.64
C ASP A 58 -4.01 8.78 -6.15
N GLY A 59 -2.84 8.40 -5.67
CA GLY A 59 -2.63 8.07 -4.28
C GLY A 59 -1.27 8.49 -3.79
N GLU A 60 -0.67 7.66 -2.95
CA GLU A 60 0.62 7.98 -2.35
C GLU A 60 1.53 6.75 -2.31
N ARG A 61 2.83 7.02 -2.34
CA ARG A 61 3.89 6.02 -2.15
C ARG A 61 4.95 6.61 -1.24
N ILE A 62 5.35 5.83 -0.23
CA ILE A 62 6.44 6.18 0.68
C ILE A 62 7.45 5.05 0.64
N ILE A 63 8.71 5.40 0.39
CA ILE A 63 9.81 4.43 0.40
C ILE A 63 10.62 4.63 1.67
N TYR A 64 10.74 3.57 2.46
CA TYR A 64 11.58 3.52 3.67
C TYR A 64 12.83 2.72 3.39
N GLN A 65 13.96 3.17 3.94
CA GLN A 65 15.23 2.46 3.86
C GLN A 65 15.86 2.44 5.25
N PHE A 66 16.13 1.23 5.75
CA PHE A 66 16.78 1.03 7.06
C PHE A 66 18.27 0.75 6.90
N GLU A 67 19.01 0.90 7.98
CA GLU A 67 20.46 0.71 8.00
C GLU A 67 20.88 -0.75 7.76
N ASN A 68 19.99 -1.71 8.03
CA ASN A 68 20.22 -3.13 7.81
C ASN A 68 20.13 -3.57 6.33
N GLY A 69 19.89 -2.64 5.40
CA GLY A 69 19.72 -2.92 3.98
C GLY A 69 18.29 -3.25 3.58
N TYR A 70 17.41 -3.53 4.54
CA TYR A 70 15.98 -3.73 4.29
C TYR A 70 15.23 -2.41 4.26
N GLY A 71 14.07 -2.43 3.67
CA GLY A 71 13.19 -1.28 3.60
C GLY A 71 11.78 -1.70 3.24
N ALA A 72 10.96 -0.73 2.91
CA ALA A 72 9.57 -0.95 2.53
C ALA A 72 9.08 0.07 1.53
N SER A 73 8.23 -0.38 0.64
CA SER A 73 7.42 0.48 -0.22
C SER A 73 6.00 0.43 0.31
N VAL A 74 5.49 1.56 0.79
CA VAL A 74 4.15 1.67 1.32
C VAL A 74 3.32 2.49 0.34
N ILE A 75 2.27 1.88 -0.20
CA ILE A 75 1.42 2.51 -1.21
C ILE A 75 -0.05 2.48 -0.79
N ARG A 76 -0.78 3.47 -1.29
CA ARG A 76 -2.22 3.53 -1.21
C ARG A 76 -2.72 4.26 -2.46
N ASN A 77 -3.30 3.50 -3.39
CA ASN A 77 -3.81 4.05 -4.66
C ASN A 77 -4.98 3.21 -5.17
N LEU A 78 -5.49 3.55 -6.36
CA LEU A 78 -6.62 2.86 -6.98
C LEU A 78 -6.35 1.38 -7.24
N TYR A 79 -5.10 0.98 -7.43
CA TYR A 79 -4.72 -0.36 -7.85
C TYR A 79 -4.07 -1.19 -6.73
N SER A 80 -3.76 -0.58 -5.60
CA SER A 80 -3.13 -1.27 -4.49
C SER A 80 -4.12 -2.14 -3.72
N TYR A 81 -3.61 -3.17 -3.07
CA TYR A 81 -4.43 -4.05 -2.23
C TYR A 81 -4.95 -3.30 -1.00
N GLY A 82 -6.24 -3.04 -1.01
CA GLY A 82 -6.93 -2.27 0.02
C GLY A 82 -7.00 -0.77 -0.24
N GLY A 83 -6.32 -0.27 -1.28
CA GLY A 83 -6.31 1.15 -1.62
C GLY A 83 -7.70 1.75 -1.80
N PRO A 84 -8.59 1.14 -2.59
CA PRO A 84 -9.97 1.64 -2.74
C PRO A 84 -10.76 1.73 -1.44
N GLN A 85 -10.33 1.06 -0.39
CA GLN A 85 -10.94 1.10 0.94
C GLN A 85 -10.18 2.01 1.91
N GLY A 86 -9.19 2.76 1.41
CA GLY A 86 -8.36 3.64 2.22
C GLY A 86 -7.28 2.93 3.02
N LYS A 87 -7.01 1.66 2.71
CA LYS A 87 -5.98 0.86 3.39
C LYS A 87 -4.68 0.85 2.60
N TYR A 88 -3.61 0.43 3.26
CA TYR A 88 -2.26 0.44 2.71
C TYR A 88 -1.83 -0.94 2.23
N GLU A 89 -0.93 -0.93 1.24
CA GLU A 89 -0.16 -2.09 0.82
C GLU A 89 1.31 -1.82 1.09
N LEU A 90 2.01 -2.79 1.68
CA LEU A 90 3.43 -2.70 1.97
C LEU A 90 4.18 -3.80 1.23
N GLY A 91 5.22 -3.43 0.50
CA GLY A 91 6.16 -4.36 -0.09
C GLY A 91 7.47 -4.37 0.68
N LEU A 92 7.92 -5.56 1.12
CA LEU A 92 9.23 -5.73 1.72
C LEU A 92 10.31 -5.50 0.66
N MET A 93 11.28 -4.66 0.98
CA MET A 93 12.37 -4.34 0.07
C MET A 93 13.73 -4.66 0.67
N ARG A 94 14.69 -4.94 -0.18
CA ARG A 94 16.09 -5.08 0.18
C ARG A 94 16.98 -4.51 -0.92
N ASN A 95 17.89 -3.63 -0.53
CA ASN A 95 18.82 -2.98 -1.45
C ASN A 95 18.11 -2.31 -2.64
N GLY A 96 16.95 -1.69 -2.40
CA GLY A 96 16.20 -0.95 -3.41
C GLY A 96 15.27 -1.80 -4.30
N HIS A 97 15.14 -3.09 -4.04
CA HIS A 97 14.29 -4.01 -4.81
C HIS A 97 13.32 -4.78 -3.90
N LEU A 98 12.20 -5.24 -4.46
CA LEU A 98 11.31 -6.14 -3.74
C LEU A 98 12.07 -7.41 -3.33
N GLU A 99 11.93 -7.80 -2.07
CA GLU A 99 12.58 -8.98 -1.51
C GLU A 99 11.62 -10.15 -1.44
N TYR A 100 11.68 -11.04 -2.43
CA TYR A 100 10.80 -12.19 -2.53
C TYR A 100 11.10 -13.27 -1.49
N ASN A 101 12.30 -13.28 -0.92
CA ASN A 101 12.58 -14.14 0.22
C ASN A 101 12.18 -13.40 1.50
N ASN A 102 10.90 -13.54 1.86
CA ASN A 102 10.33 -12.84 3.01
C ASN A 102 10.59 -13.62 4.29
N ILE A 103 11.63 -13.24 5.01
CA ILE A 103 12.05 -13.90 6.25
C ILE A 103 11.13 -13.56 7.44
N LEU A 104 10.27 -12.56 7.31
CA LEU A 104 9.32 -12.21 8.38
C LEU A 104 8.18 -13.21 8.50
N ASN A 105 7.76 -13.82 7.39
CA ASN A 105 6.65 -14.76 7.35
C ASN A 105 7.01 -16.11 6.72
N ASP A 106 8.29 -16.33 6.44
CA ASP A 106 8.79 -17.56 5.84
C ASP A 106 8.07 -17.91 4.52
N SER A 107 7.95 -16.94 3.65
CA SER A 107 7.25 -17.07 2.36
C SER A 107 8.07 -16.46 1.22
N ASN A 108 7.58 -16.65 -0.01
CA ASN A 108 8.12 -16.03 -1.22
C ASN A 108 7.32 -14.79 -1.63
N ASP A 109 6.42 -14.31 -0.79
CA ASP A 109 5.57 -13.15 -1.07
C ASP A 109 5.99 -11.95 -0.23
N PRO A 110 6.53 -10.89 -0.85
CA PRO A 110 6.93 -9.69 -0.12
C PRO A 110 5.77 -8.73 0.17
N ILE A 111 4.56 -9.02 -0.31
CA ILE A 111 3.45 -8.07 -0.30
C ILE A 111 2.49 -8.34 0.84
N TYR A 112 2.18 -7.27 1.57
CA TYR A 112 1.15 -7.22 2.60
C TYR A 112 0.08 -6.22 2.18
N GLY A 113 -1.17 -6.64 2.15
CA GLY A 113 -2.27 -5.78 1.73
C GLY A 113 -3.31 -5.56 2.82
N TYR A 114 -4.24 -4.64 2.54
CA TYR A 114 -5.35 -4.28 3.44
C TYR A 114 -4.89 -3.86 4.83
N LEU A 115 -3.80 -3.12 4.91
CA LEU A 115 -3.19 -2.70 6.17
C LEU A 115 -3.80 -1.39 6.67
N THR A 116 -4.05 -1.33 7.97
CA THR A 116 -4.24 -0.06 8.65
C THR A 116 -2.87 0.62 8.81
N TRP A 117 -2.86 1.92 9.15
CA TRP A 117 -1.59 2.58 9.42
C TRP A 117 -0.86 1.96 10.63
N ALA A 118 -1.61 1.54 11.64
CA ALA A 118 -1.02 0.82 12.78
C ALA A 118 -0.32 -0.48 12.35
N ASP A 119 -0.91 -1.22 11.42
CA ASP A 119 -0.29 -2.43 10.85
C ASP A 119 1.00 -2.10 10.09
N VAL A 120 1.00 -1.00 9.34
CA VAL A 120 2.19 -0.53 8.63
C VAL A 120 3.33 -0.22 9.62
N LEU A 121 3.03 0.50 10.70
CA LEU A 121 4.02 0.83 11.72
C LEU A 121 4.61 -0.42 12.38
N GLU A 122 3.78 -1.42 12.66
CA GLU A 122 4.21 -2.69 13.23
C GLU A 122 5.16 -3.45 12.28
N LEU A 123 4.81 -3.51 11.00
CA LEU A 123 5.66 -4.14 9.98
C LEU A 123 6.98 -3.38 9.80
N LEU A 124 6.94 -2.06 9.78
CA LEU A 124 8.17 -1.25 9.69
C LEU A 124 9.11 -1.53 10.86
N GLU A 125 8.58 -1.68 12.06
CA GLU A 125 9.38 -2.05 13.23
C GLU A 125 10.02 -3.43 13.06
N GLN A 126 9.27 -4.40 12.58
CA GLN A 126 9.79 -5.74 12.32
C GLN A 126 10.89 -5.72 11.24
N ILE A 127 10.69 -4.98 10.17
CA ILE A 127 11.67 -4.86 9.07
C ILE A 127 12.95 -4.19 9.56
N LYS A 128 12.83 -3.14 10.35
CA LYS A 128 13.96 -2.42 10.92
C LYS A 128 14.81 -3.32 11.83
N ASN A 129 14.19 -4.27 12.49
CA ASN A 129 14.84 -5.16 13.46
C ASN A 129 15.31 -6.50 12.88
N ILE A 130 15.27 -6.66 11.57
CA ILE A 130 15.81 -7.87 10.92
C ILE A 130 17.31 -8.02 11.19
#